data_8e09af8596d9fb136619ba82002f8bf5
#
_entry.id   8e09af8596d9fb136619ba82002f8bf5
#
_cell.length_a   1.000
_cell.length_b   1.000
_cell.length_c   1.000
_cell.angle_alpha   90.00
_cell.angle_beta   90.00
_cell.angle_gamma   90.00
#
_symmetry.space_group_name_H-M   'P 1'
#
loop_
_entity.id
_entity.type
_entity.pdbx_description
1 polymer ?
#
loop_
_entity_poly.entity_id
_entity_poly.type
_entity_poly.pdbx_seq_one_letter_code
_entity_poly.pdbx_strand_id
1 'polypeptide(L)'
;MTAAQVKARALALGADLVGIASAATLNAFPPDPRWPQTPERISPWCKSVVVIVQRIPTGAFRCKSNVPVQYMDMLVLRKMDKVAYRLAEELEQAGHPSLVTAAQETEWTYKRASYGRLSTRHLGVEAGLGTLGLEVNILTPEFGPRIYLTGILTELELEADARITEQVCIGESCSRCLHSCPANAVLQWGIDKRACATEAQEFGFGQIAKFFEKFIDADLDAKQKMVVSRDLFGFWQGLLRVVGSFGDCPRCLAVCPVGNDYHAHLADPQKVIPEKTPEKIALGKSYKDARSKHDSSDEKGEGNTLPGLSDWNVRWVGPDGYQGMVAKQMQAFKKLQKERAAAGEGAATGASESVVVESKSQGD
;
A
#
# COMPACT_ATOMS: atom_id res chain seq x y z
N MET A 1 12.24 -0.34 -27.34
CA MET A 1 11.49 0.92 -26.97
C MET A 1 12.31 1.70 -25.96
N THR A 2 12.33 3.04 -26.01
CA THR A 2 12.97 3.90 -25.00
C THR A 2 12.03 4.20 -23.83
N ALA A 3 12.55 4.66 -22.69
CA ALA A 3 11.76 5.08 -21.54
C ALA A 3 10.67 6.12 -21.91
N ALA A 4 11.03 7.11 -22.73
CA ALA A 4 10.08 8.11 -23.20
C ALA A 4 8.96 7.52 -24.07
N GLN A 5 9.29 6.57 -24.95
CA GLN A 5 8.29 5.88 -25.80
C GLN A 5 7.32 5.03 -24.96
N VAL A 6 7.84 4.28 -23.97
CA VAL A 6 7.02 3.46 -23.07
C VAL A 6 6.07 4.35 -22.26
N LYS A 7 6.57 5.46 -21.69
CA LYS A 7 5.74 6.41 -20.95
C LYS A 7 4.67 7.05 -21.83
N ALA A 8 5.02 7.54 -23.01
CA ALA A 8 4.06 8.11 -23.96
C ALA A 8 2.97 7.09 -24.36
N ARG A 9 3.37 5.82 -24.54
CA ARG A 9 2.41 4.76 -24.88
C ARG A 9 1.46 4.46 -23.73
N ALA A 10 1.95 4.36 -22.51
CA ALA A 10 1.11 4.15 -21.34
C ALA A 10 0.07 5.27 -21.15
N LEU A 11 0.49 6.53 -21.33
CA LEU A 11 -0.44 7.69 -21.30
C LEU A 11 -1.48 7.59 -22.42
N ALA A 12 -1.07 7.23 -23.64
CA ALA A 12 -1.99 7.04 -24.77
C ALA A 12 -2.99 5.88 -24.55
N LEU A 13 -2.60 4.84 -23.78
CA LEU A 13 -3.50 3.76 -23.37
C LEU A 13 -4.45 4.16 -22.23
N GLY A 14 -4.23 5.31 -21.60
CA GLY A 14 -5.12 5.88 -20.60
C GLY A 14 -4.61 5.88 -19.17
N ALA A 15 -3.30 5.72 -18.94
CA ALA A 15 -2.68 6.02 -17.66
C ALA A 15 -2.79 7.53 -17.35
N ASP A 16 -2.95 7.88 -16.07
CA ASP A 16 -2.97 9.28 -15.65
C ASP A 16 -1.54 9.80 -15.36
N LEU A 17 -0.68 8.96 -14.76
CA LEU A 17 0.77 9.20 -14.63
C LEU A 17 1.53 7.89 -14.88
N VAL A 18 2.79 8.02 -15.26
CA VAL A 18 3.70 6.89 -15.49
C VAL A 18 5.09 7.24 -15.02
N GLY A 19 5.74 6.31 -14.33
CA GLY A 19 7.14 6.41 -13.95
C GLY A 19 7.85 5.07 -14.13
N ILE A 20 9.17 5.10 -14.13
CA ILE A 20 10.03 3.92 -14.30
C ILE A 20 10.96 3.80 -13.11
N ALA A 21 10.96 2.64 -12.46
CA ALA A 21 11.88 2.29 -11.40
C ALA A 21 12.89 1.23 -11.87
N SER A 22 14.12 1.32 -11.38
CA SER A 22 15.14 0.28 -11.61
C SER A 22 14.88 -0.95 -10.75
N ALA A 23 14.81 -2.14 -11.35
CA ALA A 23 14.70 -3.38 -10.59
C ALA A 23 15.92 -3.61 -9.68
N ALA A 24 17.12 -3.24 -10.12
CA ALA A 24 18.32 -3.34 -9.31
C ALA A 24 18.23 -2.49 -8.04
N THR A 25 17.70 -1.27 -8.13
CA THR A 25 17.49 -0.40 -6.97
C THR A 25 16.43 -0.98 -6.02
N LEU A 26 15.32 -1.46 -6.56
CA LEU A 26 14.25 -2.08 -5.77
C LEU A 26 14.71 -3.36 -5.06
N ASN A 27 15.56 -4.17 -5.70
CA ASN A 27 16.13 -5.37 -5.11
C ASN A 27 17.14 -5.04 -4.01
N ALA A 28 17.96 -4.03 -4.21
CA ALA A 28 18.97 -3.61 -3.25
C ALA A 28 18.39 -2.93 -2.01
N PHE A 29 17.22 -2.27 -2.13
CA PHE A 29 16.64 -1.43 -1.08
C PHE A 29 15.14 -1.73 -0.88
N PRO A 30 14.78 -2.94 -0.41
CA PRO A 30 13.40 -3.28 -0.13
C PRO A 30 12.82 -2.39 0.99
N PRO A 31 11.51 -2.12 0.98
CA PRO A 31 10.87 -1.27 2.01
C PRO A 31 11.03 -1.81 3.43
N ASP A 32 11.06 -3.11 3.59
CA ASP A 32 11.36 -3.80 4.85
C ASP A 32 12.28 -5.01 4.55
N PRO A 33 13.55 -4.98 4.95
CA PRO A 33 14.49 -6.08 4.69
C PRO A 33 14.08 -7.42 5.30
N ARG A 34 13.24 -7.40 6.33
CA ARG A 34 12.71 -8.62 6.98
C ARG A 34 11.68 -9.33 6.10
N TRP A 35 11.00 -8.57 5.26
CA TRP A 35 9.97 -9.02 4.31
C TRP A 35 10.23 -8.39 2.94
N PRO A 36 11.24 -8.87 2.22
CA PRO A 36 11.73 -8.21 1.01
C PRO A 36 10.72 -8.29 -0.14
N GLN A 37 10.04 -7.18 -0.39
CA GLN A 37 9.11 -7.00 -1.49
C GLN A 37 9.90 -6.54 -2.72
N THR A 38 10.58 -7.48 -3.39
CA THR A 38 11.51 -7.18 -4.48
C THR A 38 11.09 -7.82 -5.81
N PRO A 39 11.38 -7.15 -6.95
CA PRO A 39 11.10 -7.70 -8.28
C PRO A 39 11.69 -9.08 -8.54
N GLU A 40 12.95 -9.32 -8.10
CA GLU A 40 13.66 -10.59 -8.33
C GLU A 40 12.95 -11.82 -7.73
N ARG A 41 12.19 -11.64 -6.64
CA ARG A 41 11.40 -12.72 -6.04
C ARG A 41 10.21 -13.14 -6.90
N ILE A 42 9.78 -12.29 -7.81
CA ILE A 42 8.67 -12.55 -8.74
C ILE A 42 9.25 -12.97 -10.08
N SER A 43 10.19 -12.20 -10.60
CA SER A 43 10.76 -12.34 -11.93
C SER A 43 12.24 -12.02 -11.92
N PRO A 44 13.11 -13.05 -11.83
CA PRO A 44 14.57 -12.84 -11.76
C PRO A 44 15.16 -12.14 -13.00
N TRP A 45 14.45 -12.17 -14.12
CA TRP A 45 14.81 -11.51 -15.37
C TRP A 45 14.44 -10.02 -15.42
N CYS A 46 13.67 -9.51 -14.45
CA CYS A 46 13.22 -8.13 -14.44
C CYS A 46 14.39 -7.14 -14.33
N LYS A 47 14.44 -6.18 -15.25
CA LYS A 47 15.42 -5.08 -15.26
C LYS A 47 14.80 -3.74 -14.89
N SER A 48 13.53 -3.53 -15.29
CA SER A 48 12.81 -2.30 -15.02
C SER A 48 11.38 -2.58 -14.59
N VAL A 49 10.81 -1.68 -13.79
CA VAL A 49 9.40 -1.70 -13.41
C VAL A 49 8.75 -0.42 -13.92
N VAL A 50 7.80 -0.56 -14.85
CA VAL A 50 6.97 0.56 -15.31
C VAL A 50 5.79 0.69 -14.35
N VAL A 51 5.70 1.83 -13.67
CA VAL A 51 4.66 2.10 -12.67
C VAL A 51 3.57 2.95 -13.29
N ILE A 52 2.36 2.41 -13.31
CA ILE A 52 1.16 3.08 -13.85
C ILE A 52 0.32 3.61 -12.69
N VAL A 53 -0.14 4.84 -12.83
CA VAL A 53 -1.04 5.50 -11.89
C VAL A 53 -2.38 5.75 -12.56
N GLN A 54 -3.46 5.47 -11.82
CA GLN A 54 -4.81 5.90 -12.15
C GLN A 54 -5.37 6.76 -11.01
N ARG A 55 -5.89 7.94 -11.35
CA ARG A 55 -6.57 8.78 -10.38
C ARG A 55 -7.96 8.27 -10.05
N ILE A 56 -8.39 8.49 -8.84
CA ILE A 56 -9.75 8.22 -8.40
C ILE A 56 -10.60 9.47 -8.69
N PRO A 57 -11.73 9.35 -9.42
CA PRO A 57 -12.58 10.49 -9.75
C PRO A 57 -13.10 11.25 -8.52
N THR A 58 -13.16 12.57 -8.60
CA THR A 58 -13.58 13.46 -7.50
C THR A 58 -14.95 13.16 -6.91
N GLY A 59 -15.87 12.65 -7.71
CA GLY A 59 -17.21 12.28 -7.27
C GLY A 59 -17.21 11.23 -6.16
N ALA A 60 -16.22 10.34 -6.14
CA ALA A 60 -16.07 9.33 -5.10
C ALA A 60 -15.88 9.95 -3.70
N PHE A 61 -15.16 11.06 -3.60
CA PHE A 61 -14.86 11.72 -2.31
C PHE A 61 -15.94 12.67 -1.84
N ARG A 62 -16.98 12.88 -2.63
CA ARG A 62 -18.14 13.71 -2.31
C ARG A 62 -19.38 12.91 -1.92
N CYS A 63 -19.29 11.58 -1.93
CA CYS A 63 -20.36 10.72 -1.51
C CYS A 63 -20.54 10.76 0.00
N LYS A 64 -21.80 10.71 0.44
CA LYS A 64 -22.18 10.54 1.86
C LYS A 64 -22.05 9.09 2.35
N SER A 65 -21.97 8.13 1.43
CA SER A 65 -21.85 6.70 1.70
C SER A 65 -20.56 6.14 1.10
N ASN A 66 -19.92 5.22 1.80
CA ASN A 66 -18.70 4.56 1.32
C ASN A 66 -18.95 3.53 0.19
N VAL A 67 -20.16 3.01 0.07
CA VAL A 67 -20.49 1.98 -0.93
C VAL A 67 -20.29 2.43 -2.39
N PRO A 68 -20.76 3.63 -2.81
CA PRO A 68 -20.45 4.14 -4.16
C PRO A 68 -18.95 4.40 -4.37
N VAL A 69 -18.21 4.77 -3.32
CA VAL A 69 -16.75 4.94 -3.38
C VAL A 69 -16.09 3.63 -3.74
N GLN A 70 -16.43 2.54 -3.03
CA GLN A 70 -15.91 1.20 -3.28
C GLN A 70 -16.20 0.72 -4.71
N TYR A 71 -17.40 1.00 -5.22
CA TYR A 71 -17.72 0.67 -6.60
C TYR A 71 -16.85 1.45 -7.60
N MET A 72 -16.61 2.73 -7.33
CA MET A 72 -15.73 3.56 -8.15
C MET A 72 -14.28 3.05 -8.12
N ASP A 73 -13.79 2.65 -6.95
CA ASP A 73 -12.46 2.04 -6.78
C ASP A 73 -12.30 0.79 -7.66
N MET A 74 -13.31 -0.09 -7.67
CA MET A 74 -13.32 -1.27 -8.54
C MET A 74 -13.20 -0.90 -10.02
N LEU A 75 -13.88 0.15 -10.46
CA LEU A 75 -13.81 0.61 -11.86
C LEU A 75 -12.44 1.19 -12.20
N VAL A 76 -11.84 1.96 -11.28
CA VAL A 76 -10.49 2.52 -11.45
C VAL A 76 -9.45 1.40 -11.53
N LEU A 77 -9.52 0.41 -10.64
CA LEU A 77 -8.63 -0.74 -10.65
C LEU A 77 -8.73 -1.53 -11.96
N ARG A 78 -9.95 -1.83 -12.43
CA ARG A 78 -10.16 -2.52 -13.72
C ARG A 78 -9.63 -1.71 -14.91
N LYS A 79 -9.81 -0.38 -14.89
CA LYS A 79 -9.21 0.49 -15.92
C LYS A 79 -7.69 0.38 -15.90
N MET A 80 -7.10 0.45 -14.71
CA MET A 80 -5.66 0.35 -14.52
C MET A 80 -5.10 -0.99 -14.99
N ASP A 81 -5.73 -2.10 -14.60
CA ASP A 81 -5.36 -3.45 -15.02
C ASP A 81 -5.40 -3.58 -16.55
N LYS A 82 -6.42 -3.03 -17.20
CA LYS A 82 -6.55 -3.04 -18.66
C LYS A 82 -5.43 -2.24 -19.34
N VAL A 83 -5.07 -1.09 -18.81
CA VAL A 83 -3.96 -0.25 -19.33
C VAL A 83 -2.63 -0.99 -19.17
N ALA A 84 -2.38 -1.52 -17.97
CA ALA A 84 -1.16 -2.26 -17.65
C ALA A 84 -1.01 -3.53 -18.50
N TYR A 85 -2.08 -4.31 -18.64
CA TYR A 85 -2.09 -5.52 -19.47
C TYR A 85 -1.77 -5.22 -20.94
N ARG A 86 -2.40 -4.20 -21.53
CA ARG A 86 -2.14 -3.82 -22.91
C ARG A 86 -0.72 -3.36 -23.16
N LEU A 87 -0.17 -2.57 -22.22
CA LEU A 87 1.23 -2.16 -22.33
C LEU A 87 2.18 -3.35 -22.21
N ALA A 88 1.93 -4.27 -21.27
CA ALA A 88 2.72 -5.48 -21.13
C ALA A 88 2.67 -6.36 -22.41
N GLU A 89 1.49 -6.53 -23.00
CA GLU A 89 1.30 -7.24 -24.26
C GLU A 89 2.11 -6.62 -25.41
N GLU A 90 2.11 -5.28 -25.53
CA GLU A 90 2.91 -4.58 -26.53
C GLU A 90 4.43 -4.72 -26.31
N LEU A 91 4.87 -4.73 -25.05
CA LEU A 91 6.27 -4.99 -24.71
C LEU A 91 6.67 -6.43 -25.07
N GLU A 92 5.82 -7.40 -24.80
CA GLU A 92 6.02 -8.80 -25.19
C GLU A 92 6.09 -8.96 -26.71
N GLN A 93 5.19 -8.31 -27.45
CA GLN A 93 5.22 -8.32 -28.92
C GLN A 93 6.50 -7.68 -29.48
N ALA A 94 7.10 -6.75 -28.76
CA ALA A 94 8.40 -6.16 -29.07
C ALA A 94 9.59 -7.04 -28.65
N GLY A 95 9.36 -8.23 -28.10
CA GLY A 95 10.40 -9.19 -27.70
C GLY A 95 10.89 -9.03 -26.26
N HIS A 96 10.17 -8.30 -25.41
CA HIS A 96 10.54 -8.07 -24.01
C HIS A 96 9.52 -8.72 -23.06
N PRO A 97 9.83 -9.87 -22.44
CA PRO A 97 9.00 -10.48 -21.41
C PRO A 97 8.54 -9.48 -20.38
N SER A 98 7.24 -9.46 -20.11
CA SER A 98 6.63 -8.45 -19.24
C SER A 98 5.48 -9.04 -18.42
N LEU A 99 5.41 -8.69 -17.12
CA LEU A 99 4.42 -9.22 -16.19
C LEU A 99 3.75 -8.08 -15.42
N VAL A 100 2.44 -8.02 -15.46
CA VAL A 100 1.66 -7.09 -14.65
C VAL A 100 1.54 -7.63 -13.22
N THR A 101 1.81 -6.78 -12.23
CA THR A 101 1.60 -7.12 -10.82
C THR A 101 0.23 -6.63 -10.37
N ALA A 102 -0.42 -7.38 -9.48
CA ALA A 102 -1.69 -6.94 -8.93
C ALA A 102 -1.50 -5.69 -8.06
N ALA A 103 -2.40 -4.71 -8.22
CA ALA A 103 -2.42 -3.51 -7.37
C ALA A 103 -2.71 -3.86 -5.91
N GLN A 104 -3.44 -4.94 -5.69
CA GLN A 104 -3.89 -5.41 -4.39
C GLN A 104 -3.74 -6.93 -4.33
N GLU A 105 -2.81 -7.39 -3.51
CA GLU A 105 -2.57 -8.81 -3.27
C GLU A 105 -1.96 -9.04 -1.89
N THR A 106 -1.98 -10.29 -1.44
CA THR A 106 -1.31 -10.72 -0.20
C THR A 106 -0.25 -11.77 -0.53
N GLU A 107 0.96 -11.57 -0.06
CA GLU A 107 2.04 -12.55 -0.12
C GLU A 107 1.95 -13.50 1.09
N TRP A 108 1.42 -14.67 0.85
CA TRP A 108 1.12 -15.66 1.90
C TRP A 108 2.36 -16.23 2.59
N THR A 109 3.50 -16.25 1.90
CA THR A 109 4.75 -16.81 2.45
C THR A 109 5.32 -15.97 3.59
N TYR A 110 4.97 -14.68 3.66
CA TYR A 110 5.48 -13.79 4.69
C TYR A 110 4.85 -13.99 6.07
N LYS A 111 3.77 -14.73 6.19
CA LYS A 111 3.01 -14.88 7.43
C LYS A 111 2.72 -13.52 8.11
N ARG A 112 2.56 -12.48 7.30
CA ARG A 112 2.30 -11.10 7.73
C ARG A 112 1.13 -10.52 6.98
N ALA A 113 0.14 -10.06 7.71
CA ALA A 113 -1.07 -9.50 7.13
C ALA A 113 -0.78 -8.26 6.28
N SER A 114 -1.47 -8.14 5.14
CA SER A 114 -1.45 -6.97 4.26
C SER A 114 -0.08 -6.61 3.66
N TYR A 115 0.81 -7.56 3.48
CA TYR A 115 1.99 -7.42 2.63
C TYR A 115 1.73 -8.08 1.29
N GLY A 116 1.80 -7.30 0.20
CA GLY A 116 1.81 -7.83 -1.16
C GLY A 116 3.21 -8.30 -1.57
N ARG A 117 3.32 -8.92 -2.73
CA ARG A 117 4.62 -9.31 -3.31
C ARG A 117 5.50 -8.11 -3.60
N LEU A 118 4.89 -7.01 -4.03
CA LEU A 118 5.52 -5.71 -4.16
C LEU A 118 4.76 -4.65 -3.38
N SER A 119 5.46 -3.64 -2.89
CA SER A 119 4.85 -2.44 -2.31
C SER A 119 4.62 -1.42 -3.41
N THR A 120 3.39 -1.28 -3.89
CA THR A 120 3.05 -0.32 -4.96
C THR A 120 3.42 1.12 -4.59
N ARG A 121 3.31 1.48 -3.31
CA ARG A 121 3.75 2.79 -2.79
C ARG A 121 5.25 2.98 -2.92
N HIS A 122 6.02 1.96 -2.61
CA HIS A 122 7.48 1.97 -2.80
C HIS A 122 7.85 2.07 -4.28
N LEU A 123 7.18 1.29 -5.14
CA LEU A 123 7.35 1.42 -6.58
C LEU A 123 7.12 2.85 -7.06
N GLY A 124 6.04 3.50 -6.60
CA GLY A 124 5.72 4.87 -7.00
C GLY A 124 6.77 5.89 -6.54
N VAL A 125 7.34 5.73 -5.35
CA VAL A 125 8.44 6.59 -4.87
C VAL A 125 9.71 6.38 -5.68
N GLU A 126 10.09 5.13 -5.93
CA GLU A 126 11.28 4.79 -6.74
C GLU A 126 11.14 5.20 -8.21
N ALA A 127 9.92 5.25 -8.72
CA ALA A 127 9.60 5.72 -10.07
C ALA A 127 9.42 7.25 -10.15
N GLY A 128 9.78 8.02 -9.12
CA GLY A 128 9.72 9.48 -9.13
C GLY A 128 8.31 10.08 -9.16
N LEU A 129 7.27 9.32 -8.76
CA LEU A 129 5.88 9.76 -8.88
C LEU A 129 5.37 10.53 -7.65
N GLY A 130 6.03 10.40 -6.50
CA GLY A 130 5.58 11.05 -5.28
C GLY A 130 6.42 10.70 -4.05
N THR A 131 5.95 11.13 -2.89
CA THR A 131 6.53 10.80 -1.58
C THR A 131 5.48 10.19 -0.67
N LEU A 132 5.89 9.43 0.35
CA LEU A 132 4.92 8.92 1.34
C LEU A 132 4.44 10.06 2.24
N GLY A 133 3.13 10.10 2.48
CA GLY A 133 2.49 11.02 3.38
C GLY A 133 2.45 10.54 4.83
N LEU A 134 1.92 11.40 5.70
CA LEU A 134 1.76 11.15 7.13
C LEU A 134 0.87 9.92 7.43
N GLU A 135 -0.08 9.62 6.53
CA GLU A 135 -0.96 8.44 6.57
C GLU A 135 -0.39 7.22 5.82
N VAL A 136 0.88 7.32 5.38
CA VAL A 136 1.62 6.24 4.70
C VAL A 136 1.10 5.90 3.29
N ASN A 137 0.22 6.70 2.69
CA ASN A 137 -0.04 6.60 1.25
C ASN A 137 1.01 7.41 0.48
N ILE A 138 1.24 7.04 -0.77
CA ILE A 138 2.01 7.88 -1.67
C ILE A 138 1.17 9.09 -2.08
N LEU A 139 1.78 10.27 -2.07
CA LEU A 139 1.19 11.51 -2.51
C LEU A 139 1.92 11.95 -3.78
N THR A 140 1.19 12.10 -4.87
CA THR A 140 1.72 12.75 -6.07
C THR A 140 1.41 14.25 -6.03
N PRO A 141 2.26 15.11 -6.65
CA PRO A 141 1.98 16.54 -6.74
C PRO A 141 0.65 16.85 -7.46
N GLU A 142 0.28 16.03 -8.45
CA GLU A 142 -0.90 16.25 -9.30
C GLU A 142 -2.19 15.84 -8.60
N PHE A 143 -2.21 14.68 -7.93
CA PHE A 143 -3.45 14.06 -7.43
C PHE A 143 -3.45 13.81 -5.92
N GLY A 144 -2.35 14.15 -5.22
CA GLY A 144 -2.21 13.80 -3.81
C GLY A 144 -2.31 12.27 -3.61
N PRO A 145 -3.01 11.81 -2.55
CA PRO A 145 -3.17 10.39 -2.26
C PRO A 145 -4.33 9.71 -3.01
N ARG A 146 -5.04 10.43 -3.90
CA ARG A 146 -6.26 9.95 -4.56
C ARG A 146 -5.98 9.18 -5.83
N ILE A 147 -5.15 8.15 -5.70
CA ILE A 147 -4.63 7.36 -6.80
C ILE A 147 -4.55 5.87 -6.44
N TYR A 148 -4.53 5.04 -7.48
CA TYR A 148 -4.06 3.66 -7.42
C TYR A 148 -2.84 3.46 -8.30
N LEU A 149 -2.01 2.49 -7.94
CA LEU A 149 -0.78 2.17 -8.66
C LEU A 149 -0.71 0.67 -8.95
N THR A 150 -0.12 0.34 -10.09
CA THR A 150 0.32 -1.02 -10.42
C THR A 150 1.69 -0.97 -11.09
N GLY A 151 2.41 -2.09 -11.08
CA GLY A 151 3.70 -2.25 -11.73
C GLY A 151 3.65 -3.23 -12.90
N ILE A 152 4.43 -2.95 -13.92
CA ILE A 152 4.74 -3.90 -15.00
C ILE A 152 6.23 -4.21 -14.88
N LEU A 153 6.56 -5.43 -14.50
CA LEU A 153 7.92 -5.95 -14.50
C LEU A 153 8.29 -6.27 -15.94
N THR A 154 9.44 -5.79 -16.42
CA THR A 154 9.89 -6.06 -17.80
C THR A 154 11.37 -6.38 -17.86
N GLU A 155 11.76 -7.25 -18.80
CA GLU A 155 13.16 -7.50 -19.13
C GLU A 155 13.81 -6.32 -19.88
N LEU A 156 12.99 -5.44 -20.46
CA LEU A 156 13.46 -4.24 -21.13
C LEU A 156 14.19 -3.34 -20.13
N GLU A 157 15.46 -3.07 -20.39
CA GLU A 157 16.23 -2.12 -19.61
C GLU A 157 15.85 -0.69 -20.01
N LEU A 158 15.28 0.05 -19.07
CA LEU A 158 14.80 1.42 -19.26
C LEU A 158 15.53 2.35 -18.29
N GLU A 159 15.78 3.56 -18.75
CA GLU A 159 16.28 4.62 -17.87
C GLU A 159 15.24 4.91 -16.78
N ALA A 160 15.65 4.77 -15.52
CA ALA A 160 14.80 5.00 -14.37
C ALA A 160 14.59 6.49 -14.10
N ASP A 161 13.41 6.85 -13.63
CA ASP A 161 13.12 8.22 -13.20
C ASP A 161 13.79 8.53 -11.85
N ALA A 162 14.21 9.78 -11.68
CA ALA A 162 14.76 10.24 -10.41
C ALA A 162 13.66 10.36 -9.36
N ARG A 163 13.95 9.99 -8.11
CA ARG A 163 13.04 10.20 -6.99
C ARG A 163 12.76 11.69 -6.78
N ILE A 164 11.53 12.01 -6.36
CA ILE A 164 11.23 13.35 -5.83
C ILE A 164 11.99 13.52 -4.51
N THR A 165 12.81 14.57 -4.43
CA THR A 165 13.63 14.86 -3.24
C THR A 165 12.89 15.72 -2.22
N GLU A 166 11.96 16.55 -2.66
CA GLU A 166 11.13 17.39 -1.81
C GLU A 166 9.92 16.62 -1.29
N GLN A 167 9.64 16.74 0.01
CA GLN A 167 8.49 16.11 0.63
C GLN A 167 7.19 16.77 0.17
N VAL A 168 6.34 16.02 -0.53
CA VAL A 168 5.05 16.50 -1.04
C VAL A 168 4.02 16.68 0.09
N CYS A 169 4.09 15.87 1.13
CA CYS A 169 3.21 15.97 2.29
C CYS A 169 3.58 17.19 3.16
N ILE A 170 2.59 17.99 3.56
CA ILE A 170 2.77 19.12 4.48
C ILE A 170 3.24 18.66 5.87
N GLY A 171 2.97 17.40 6.22
CA GLY A 171 3.42 16.80 7.46
C GLY A 171 2.56 17.12 8.67
N GLU A 172 3.21 17.14 9.83
CA GLU A 172 2.57 17.24 11.14
C GLU A 172 1.81 18.56 11.37
N SER A 173 2.24 19.65 10.74
CA SER A 173 1.53 20.93 10.81
C SER A 173 0.14 20.89 10.19
N CYS A 174 -0.09 19.97 9.23
CA CYS A 174 -1.39 19.74 8.61
C CYS A 174 -2.24 18.74 9.41
N SER A 175 -1.76 17.52 9.60
CA SER A 175 -2.40 16.40 10.33
C SER A 175 -3.89 16.14 10.06
N ARG A 176 -4.42 16.62 8.93
CA ARG A 176 -5.87 16.47 8.60
C ARG A 176 -6.28 15.01 8.47
N CYS A 177 -5.44 14.18 7.85
CA CYS A 177 -5.68 12.74 7.71
C CYS A 177 -5.76 12.03 9.07
N LEU A 178 -4.91 12.41 10.03
CA LEU A 178 -4.95 11.89 11.39
C LEU A 178 -6.24 12.31 12.09
N HIS A 179 -6.60 13.61 12.03
CA HIS A 179 -7.79 14.11 12.69
C HIS A 179 -9.09 13.57 12.11
N SER A 180 -9.12 13.26 10.81
CA SER A 180 -10.32 12.76 10.12
C SER A 180 -10.51 11.25 10.23
N CYS A 181 -9.52 10.50 10.71
CA CYS A 181 -9.59 9.04 10.75
C CYS A 181 -10.60 8.57 11.81
N PRO A 182 -11.73 7.93 11.44
CA PRO A 182 -12.73 7.51 12.44
C PRO A 182 -12.21 6.42 13.37
N ALA A 183 -11.33 5.55 12.89
CA ALA A 183 -10.74 4.46 13.67
C ALA A 183 -9.45 4.84 14.42
N ASN A 184 -9.01 6.09 14.40
CA ASN A 184 -7.73 6.52 14.94
C ASN A 184 -6.51 5.71 14.43
N ALA A 185 -6.61 5.19 13.21
CA ALA A 185 -5.61 4.31 12.62
C ALA A 185 -4.36 5.05 12.12
N VAL A 186 -4.44 6.35 11.87
CA VAL A 186 -3.31 7.17 11.41
C VAL A 186 -2.47 7.61 12.60
N LEU A 187 -1.17 7.22 12.61
CA LEU A 187 -0.26 7.32 13.76
C LEU A 187 0.85 8.36 13.57
N GLN A 188 0.70 9.33 12.69
CA GLN A 188 1.79 10.21 12.23
C GLN A 188 2.98 9.42 11.65
N TRP A 189 3.09 9.42 10.33
CA TRP A 189 4.09 8.64 9.58
C TRP A 189 4.00 7.13 9.79
N GLY A 190 2.83 6.67 10.17
CA GLY A 190 2.50 5.28 10.39
C GLY A 190 1.01 5.02 10.31
N ILE A 191 0.62 3.77 10.20
CA ILE A 191 -0.78 3.36 10.18
C ILE A 191 -0.97 2.02 10.90
N ASP A 192 -1.96 1.94 11.78
CA ASP A 192 -2.48 0.68 12.30
C ASP A 192 -3.43 0.07 11.26
N LYS A 193 -2.95 -0.98 10.60
CA LYS A 193 -3.70 -1.68 9.55
C LYS A 193 -4.95 -2.38 10.06
N ARG A 194 -4.92 -2.88 11.28
CA ARG A 194 -6.06 -3.56 11.88
C ARG A 194 -7.17 -2.56 12.19
N ALA A 195 -6.82 -1.46 12.84
CA ALA A 195 -7.78 -0.38 13.10
C ALA A 195 -8.32 0.21 11.80
N CYS A 196 -7.47 0.44 10.79
CA CYS A 196 -7.91 0.91 9.48
C CYS A 196 -8.91 -0.05 8.82
N ALA A 197 -8.67 -1.37 8.90
CA ALA A 197 -9.52 -2.37 8.28
C ALA A 197 -10.93 -2.41 8.86
N THR A 198 -11.14 -2.04 10.12
CA THR A 198 -12.49 -2.00 10.72
C THR A 198 -13.41 -1.04 10.00
N GLU A 199 -12.86 0.08 9.50
CA GLU A 199 -13.60 1.08 8.73
C GLU A 199 -13.53 0.81 7.21
N ALA A 200 -12.32 0.48 6.73
CA ALA A 200 -12.07 0.36 5.30
C ALA A 200 -12.68 -0.90 4.67
N GLN A 201 -13.05 -1.89 5.47
CA GLN A 201 -13.60 -3.17 4.99
C GLN A 201 -14.98 -3.48 5.61
N GLU A 202 -15.65 -2.48 6.14
CA GLU A 202 -16.93 -2.65 6.83
C GLU A 202 -17.98 -3.36 5.95
N PHE A 203 -18.09 -2.97 4.69
CA PHE A 203 -19.07 -3.53 3.73
C PHE A 203 -18.49 -4.61 2.81
N GLY A 204 -17.22 -4.97 2.98
CA GLY A 204 -16.51 -6.02 2.25
C GLY A 204 -16.16 -7.19 3.17
N PHE A 205 -14.89 -7.41 3.38
CA PHE A 205 -14.39 -8.52 4.20
C PHE A 205 -14.89 -8.48 5.65
N GLY A 206 -15.02 -7.29 6.23
CA GLY A 206 -15.57 -7.11 7.57
C GLY A 206 -17.02 -7.61 7.69
N GLN A 207 -17.84 -7.42 6.66
CA GLN A 207 -19.21 -7.96 6.64
C GLN A 207 -19.24 -9.48 6.58
N ILE A 208 -18.30 -10.09 5.84
CA ILE A 208 -18.16 -11.55 5.78
C ILE A 208 -17.78 -12.09 7.16
N ALA A 209 -16.80 -11.50 7.82
CA ALA A 209 -16.37 -11.89 9.17
C ALA A 209 -17.52 -11.78 10.17
N LYS A 210 -18.26 -10.65 10.19
CA LYS A 210 -19.43 -10.43 11.05
C LYS A 210 -20.53 -11.47 10.83
N PHE A 211 -20.76 -11.91 9.59
CA PHE A 211 -21.72 -12.99 9.31
C PHE A 211 -21.28 -14.30 9.95
N PHE A 212 -20.03 -14.69 9.79
CA PHE A 212 -19.50 -15.94 10.38
C PHE A 212 -19.47 -15.90 11.90
N GLU A 213 -19.08 -14.79 12.52
CA GLU A 213 -19.13 -14.61 13.98
C GLU A 213 -20.54 -14.87 14.50
N LYS A 214 -21.55 -14.22 13.93
CA LYS A 214 -22.96 -14.44 14.31
C LYS A 214 -23.41 -15.89 14.06
N PHE A 215 -22.98 -16.47 12.92
CA PHE A 215 -23.42 -17.81 12.53
C PHE A 215 -22.83 -18.90 13.44
N ILE A 216 -21.57 -18.76 13.85
CA ILE A 216 -20.90 -19.73 14.73
C ILE A 216 -21.60 -19.79 16.09
N ASP A 217 -21.91 -18.65 16.67
CA ASP A 217 -22.47 -18.55 18.03
C ASP A 217 -24.00 -18.80 18.07
N ALA A 218 -24.69 -18.84 16.94
CA ALA A 218 -26.12 -19.02 16.87
C ALA A 218 -26.54 -20.49 17.10
N ASP A 219 -27.72 -20.70 17.72
CA ASP A 219 -28.38 -22.00 17.74
C ASP A 219 -28.95 -22.39 16.36
N LEU A 220 -29.49 -23.60 16.24
CA LEU A 220 -29.97 -24.12 14.96
C LEU A 220 -31.10 -23.27 14.36
N ASP A 221 -32.05 -22.83 15.18
CA ASP A 221 -33.20 -22.02 14.73
C ASP A 221 -32.73 -20.64 14.24
N ALA A 222 -31.80 -20.03 14.96
CA ALA A 222 -31.20 -18.76 14.56
C ALA A 222 -30.38 -18.91 13.26
N LYS A 223 -29.60 -19.99 13.10
CA LYS A 223 -28.89 -20.30 11.86
C LYS A 223 -29.85 -20.44 10.67
N GLN A 224 -30.96 -21.16 10.83
CA GLN A 224 -31.97 -21.30 9.79
C GLN A 224 -32.58 -19.95 9.39
N LYS A 225 -32.87 -19.09 10.37
CA LYS A 225 -33.35 -17.72 10.12
C LYS A 225 -32.32 -16.86 9.40
N MET A 226 -31.03 -16.98 9.77
CA MET A 226 -29.95 -16.20 9.13
C MET A 226 -29.81 -16.51 7.64
N VAL A 227 -29.93 -17.78 7.20
CA VAL A 227 -29.75 -18.16 5.79
C VAL A 227 -30.92 -17.75 4.89
N VAL A 228 -32.02 -17.23 5.45
CA VAL A 228 -33.17 -16.66 4.70
C VAL A 228 -33.37 -15.17 5.01
N SER A 229 -32.42 -14.51 5.68
CA SER A 229 -32.51 -13.14 6.17
C SER A 229 -31.63 -12.16 5.39
N ARG A 230 -31.68 -10.89 5.81
CA ARG A 230 -30.77 -9.86 5.32
C ARG A 230 -29.29 -10.13 5.68
N ASP A 231 -29.00 -10.95 6.69
CA ASP A 231 -27.63 -11.31 7.05
C ASP A 231 -26.94 -12.08 5.90
N LEU A 232 -27.64 -13.06 5.29
CA LEU A 232 -27.13 -13.75 4.10
C LEU A 232 -26.97 -12.82 2.90
N PHE A 233 -27.92 -11.91 2.70
CA PHE A 233 -27.82 -10.91 1.64
C PHE A 233 -26.61 -9.99 1.86
N GLY A 234 -26.38 -9.53 3.11
CA GLY A 234 -25.20 -8.75 3.49
C GLY A 234 -23.89 -9.51 3.23
N PHE A 235 -23.85 -10.79 3.59
CA PHE A 235 -22.73 -11.67 3.30
C PHE A 235 -22.46 -11.77 1.78
N TRP A 236 -23.48 -12.03 0.97
CA TRP A 236 -23.36 -12.09 -0.49
C TRP A 236 -22.87 -10.74 -1.07
N GLN A 237 -23.44 -9.62 -0.62
CA GLN A 237 -22.97 -8.29 -1.02
C GLN A 237 -21.50 -8.06 -0.62
N GLY A 238 -21.09 -8.55 0.55
CA GLY A 238 -19.70 -8.52 1.01
C GLY A 238 -18.76 -9.27 0.07
N LEU A 239 -19.15 -10.47 -0.36
CA LEU A 239 -18.37 -11.26 -1.34
C LEU A 239 -18.19 -10.51 -2.66
N LEU A 240 -19.24 -9.90 -3.19
CA LEU A 240 -19.15 -9.14 -4.45
C LEU A 240 -18.20 -7.94 -4.35
N ARG A 241 -18.09 -7.33 -3.17
CA ARG A 241 -17.23 -6.17 -2.94
C ARG A 241 -15.78 -6.53 -2.70
N VAL A 242 -15.50 -7.67 -2.09
CA VAL A 242 -14.13 -8.17 -1.85
C VAL A 242 -13.39 -8.44 -3.16
N VAL A 243 -14.10 -8.78 -4.22
CA VAL A 243 -13.53 -9.11 -5.53
C VAL A 243 -13.05 -7.86 -6.31
N GLY A 244 -12.39 -6.93 -5.73
CA GLY A 244 -11.80 -5.85 -6.53
C GLY A 244 -11.61 -4.53 -5.82
N SER A 245 -11.84 -4.47 -4.50
CA SER A 245 -11.52 -3.29 -3.71
C SER A 245 -11.19 -3.67 -2.27
N PHE A 246 -10.15 -3.04 -1.73
CA PHE A 246 -9.71 -3.26 -0.34
C PHE A 246 -10.11 -2.13 0.60
N GLY A 247 -10.65 -1.04 0.10
CA GLY A 247 -10.90 0.12 0.93
C GLY A 247 -12.22 0.80 0.63
N ASP A 248 -13.04 0.92 1.66
CA ASP A 248 -14.32 1.63 1.60
C ASP A 248 -14.24 3.01 2.23
N CYS A 249 -13.25 3.26 3.08
CA CYS A 249 -13.11 4.52 3.79
C CYS A 249 -12.16 5.48 3.05
N PRO A 250 -12.68 6.51 2.36
CA PRO A 250 -11.85 7.48 1.64
C PRO A 250 -11.44 8.68 2.50
N ARG A 251 -11.68 8.66 3.82
CA ARG A 251 -11.67 9.87 4.65
C ARG A 251 -10.32 10.59 4.65
N CYS A 252 -9.22 9.87 4.89
CA CYS A 252 -7.88 10.44 4.87
C CYS A 252 -7.49 10.97 3.46
N LEU A 253 -7.95 10.32 2.40
CA LEU A 253 -7.73 10.76 1.01
C LEU A 253 -8.51 12.03 0.70
N ALA A 254 -9.78 12.10 1.14
CA ALA A 254 -10.68 13.22 0.86
C ALA A 254 -10.21 14.53 1.52
N VAL A 255 -9.68 14.47 2.75
CA VAL A 255 -9.27 15.67 3.50
C VAL A 255 -7.86 16.15 3.15
N CYS A 256 -7.08 15.37 2.41
CA CYS A 256 -5.72 15.74 2.04
C CYS A 256 -5.72 16.94 1.08
N PRO A 257 -5.04 18.05 1.42
CA PRO A 257 -5.01 19.25 0.59
C PRO A 257 -4.03 19.17 -0.58
N VAL A 258 -3.21 18.12 -0.64
CA VAL A 258 -2.24 17.89 -1.71
C VAL A 258 -2.95 17.42 -2.98
N GLY A 259 -2.52 17.92 -4.12
CA GLY A 259 -3.07 17.61 -5.45
C GLY A 259 -3.77 18.81 -6.10
N ASN A 260 -3.36 19.12 -7.32
CA ASN A 260 -3.81 20.33 -8.03
C ASN A 260 -5.24 20.24 -8.56
N ASP A 261 -5.74 19.04 -8.77
CA ASP A 261 -7.04 18.77 -9.41
C ASP A 261 -8.25 18.90 -8.48
N TYR A 262 -8.01 19.11 -7.17
CA TYR A 262 -9.04 18.96 -6.15
C TYR A 262 -9.46 20.24 -5.41
N HIS A 263 -8.65 21.27 -5.44
CA HIS A 263 -8.84 22.46 -4.60
C HIS A 263 -10.25 23.06 -4.61
N ALA A 264 -10.89 23.12 -5.78
CA ALA A 264 -12.23 23.68 -5.90
C ALA A 264 -13.33 22.74 -5.38
N HIS A 265 -13.14 21.43 -5.50
CA HIS A 265 -14.18 20.43 -5.25
C HIS A 265 -14.14 19.86 -3.84
N LEU A 266 -12.97 19.88 -3.17
CA LEU A 266 -12.77 19.35 -1.83
C LEU A 266 -12.47 20.44 -0.79
N ALA A 267 -12.72 21.70 -1.10
CA ALA A 267 -12.46 22.79 -0.16
C ALA A 267 -13.17 22.57 1.19
N ASP A 268 -14.42 22.17 1.19
CA ASP A 268 -15.19 21.94 2.40
C ASP A 268 -14.73 20.68 3.18
N PRO A 269 -14.60 19.49 2.55
CA PRO A 269 -14.04 18.32 3.22
C PRO A 269 -12.62 18.52 3.74
N GLN A 270 -11.81 19.35 3.07
CA GLN A 270 -10.47 19.67 3.51
C GLN A 270 -10.43 20.64 4.71
N LYS A 271 -11.37 21.56 4.78
CA LYS A 271 -11.43 22.58 5.85
C LYS A 271 -12.20 22.08 7.06
N VAL A 272 -13.31 21.41 6.85
CA VAL A 272 -14.20 20.92 7.90
C VAL A 272 -13.90 19.47 8.18
N ILE A 273 -13.35 19.20 9.35
CA ILE A 273 -13.06 17.84 9.85
C ILE A 273 -13.90 17.64 11.11
N PRO A 274 -15.14 17.12 10.99
CA PRO A 274 -16.03 16.96 12.15
C PRO A 274 -15.44 16.02 13.21
N GLU A 275 -14.61 15.09 12.80
CA GLU A 275 -13.96 14.11 13.68
C GLU A 275 -12.81 14.70 14.50
N LYS A 276 -12.38 15.92 14.21
CA LYS A 276 -11.31 16.60 14.96
C LYS A 276 -11.79 17.02 16.34
N THR A 277 -11.52 16.20 17.34
CA THR A 277 -11.83 16.45 18.74
C THR A 277 -10.58 16.80 19.54
N PRO A 278 -10.71 17.39 20.75
CA PRO A 278 -9.58 17.63 21.65
C PRO A 278 -8.79 16.36 21.94
N GLU A 279 -9.46 15.22 22.08
CA GLU A 279 -8.85 13.92 22.35
C GLU A 279 -7.97 13.47 21.16
N LYS A 280 -8.41 13.67 19.93
CA LYS A 280 -7.61 13.35 18.73
C LYS A 280 -6.40 14.25 18.58
N ILE A 281 -6.53 15.52 18.96
CA ILE A 281 -5.39 16.45 18.98
C ILE A 281 -4.37 15.99 20.02
N ALA A 282 -4.83 15.60 21.22
CA ALA A 282 -3.98 15.06 22.27
C ALA A 282 -3.33 13.74 21.84
N LEU A 283 -4.06 12.87 21.15
CA LEU A 283 -3.55 11.62 20.60
C LEU A 283 -2.42 11.86 19.59
N GLY A 284 -2.58 12.80 18.66
CA GLY A 284 -1.52 13.19 17.73
C GLY A 284 -0.25 13.66 18.44
N LYS A 285 -0.41 14.44 19.53
CA LYS A 285 0.72 14.87 20.35
C LYS A 285 1.40 13.68 21.06
N SER A 286 0.61 12.73 21.60
CA SER A 286 1.16 11.56 22.28
C SER A 286 1.98 10.67 21.33
N TYR A 287 1.58 10.54 20.08
CA TYR A 287 2.35 9.81 19.06
C TYR A 287 3.71 10.48 18.78
N LYS A 288 3.72 11.80 18.70
CA LYS A 288 4.96 12.57 18.53
C LYS A 288 5.90 12.37 19.71
N ASP A 289 5.38 12.47 20.95
CA ASP A 289 6.16 12.31 22.16
C ASP A 289 6.71 10.85 22.30
N ALA A 290 5.89 9.85 22.00
CA ALA A 290 6.28 8.45 22.02
C ALA A 290 7.38 8.17 20.99
N ARG A 291 7.27 8.71 19.80
CA ARG A 291 8.26 8.57 18.73
C ARG A 291 9.60 9.21 19.12
N SER A 292 9.59 10.42 19.66
CA SER A 292 10.82 11.10 20.09
C SER A 292 11.59 10.31 21.14
N LYS A 293 10.89 9.57 21.99
CA LYS A 293 11.50 8.66 22.97
C LYS A 293 12.05 7.40 22.33
N HIS A 294 11.39 6.90 21.30
CA HIS A 294 11.77 5.66 20.61
C HIS A 294 12.99 5.88 19.69
N ASP A 295 13.01 6.97 18.92
CA ASP A 295 14.13 7.32 18.03
C ASP A 295 15.44 7.53 18.79
N SER A 296 15.38 7.87 20.08
CA SER A 296 16.56 8.01 20.95
C SER A 296 17.08 6.69 21.53
N SER A 297 16.29 5.60 21.45
CA SER A 297 16.64 4.30 22.05
C SER A 297 17.04 3.22 21.04
N ASP A 298 17.01 3.51 19.74
CA ASP A 298 17.06 2.50 18.68
C ASP A 298 18.49 2.24 18.16
N GLU A 299 19.40 1.81 19.04
CA GLU A 299 20.68 1.20 18.60
C GLU A 299 20.50 -0.23 18.07
N LYS A 300 19.34 -0.87 18.24
CA LYS A 300 19.15 -2.31 17.95
C LYS A 300 18.33 -2.63 16.72
N GLY A 301 17.73 -1.65 16.04
CA GLY A 301 16.98 -1.89 14.78
C GLY A 301 15.75 -2.80 14.94
N GLU A 302 15.30 -3.06 16.15
CA GLU A 302 14.15 -3.89 16.46
C GLU A 302 12.86 -3.06 16.49
N GLY A 303 12.27 -2.91 15.30
CA GLY A 303 10.87 -2.58 15.24
C GLY A 303 10.51 -1.09 15.36
N ASN A 304 10.21 -0.51 14.24
CA ASN A 304 9.54 0.78 14.10
C ASN A 304 8.10 0.75 14.67
N THR A 305 7.91 0.36 15.93
CA THR A 305 6.60 0.31 16.56
C THR A 305 6.50 1.28 17.71
N LEU A 306 5.37 1.96 17.81
CA LEU A 306 5.03 2.72 19.00
C LEU A 306 4.82 1.76 20.19
N PRO A 307 5.24 2.12 21.41
CA PRO A 307 5.01 1.32 22.59
C PRO A 307 3.53 0.91 22.72
N GLY A 308 3.28 -0.39 22.92
CA GLY A 308 1.93 -0.95 23.06
C GLY A 308 1.23 -1.30 21.74
N LEU A 309 1.83 -1.02 20.58
CA LEU A 309 1.30 -1.43 19.28
C LEU A 309 2.10 -2.60 18.71
N SER A 310 1.39 -3.57 18.14
CA SER A 310 2.02 -4.73 17.52
C SER A 310 2.69 -4.34 16.20
N ASP A 311 3.96 -4.68 16.04
CA ASP A 311 4.69 -4.54 14.76
C ASP A 311 3.99 -5.29 13.61
N TRP A 312 3.23 -6.32 13.91
CA TRP A 312 2.42 -7.07 12.97
C TRP A 312 1.40 -6.21 12.22
N ASN A 313 0.75 -5.27 12.91
CA ASN A 313 -0.35 -4.48 12.39
C ASN A 313 0.06 -3.06 11.96
N VAL A 314 1.19 -2.55 12.46
CA VAL A 314 1.62 -1.18 12.25
C VAL A 314 2.56 -1.06 11.06
N ARG A 315 2.31 -0.08 10.20
CA ARG A 315 3.23 0.40 9.17
C ARG A 315 3.78 1.74 9.60
N TRP A 316 5.06 1.81 9.79
CA TRP A 316 5.75 3.00 10.25
C TRP A 316 6.82 3.43 9.25
N VAL A 317 6.88 4.71 8.91
CA VAL A 317 7.88 5.25 7.97
C VAL A 317 8.78 6.32 8.62
N GLY A 318 8.47 6.74 9.84
CA GLY A 318 9.25 7.71 10.61
C GLY A 318 9.01 9.18 10.21
N PRO A 319 9.66 10.13 10.95
CA PRO A 319 9.42 11.57 10.80
C PRO A 319 9.93 12.15 9.48
N ASP A 320 11.01 11.57 8.95
CA ASP A 320 11.60 11.99 7.68
C ASP A 320 10.87 11.36 6.49
N GLY A 321 9.72 10.74 6.76
CA GLY A 321 8.94 10.03 5.78
C GLY A 321 9.70 8.85 5.19
N TYR A 322 9.33 8.45 3.98
CA TYR A 322 9.96 7.36 3.26
C TYR A 322 11.48 7.59 3.05
N GLN A 323 11.90 8.82 2.84
CA GLN A 323 13.31 9.14 2.52
C GLN A 323 14.23 8.89 3.71
N GLY A 324 13.81 9.26 4.92
CA GLY A 324 14.54 8.95 6.13
C GLY A 324 14.61 7.44 6.39
N MET A 325 13.50 6.71 6.17
CA MET A 325 13.46 5.27 6.26
C MET A 325 14.42 4.60 5.27
N VAL A 326 14.40 5.00 4.00
CA VAL A 326 15.31 4.48 2.99
C VAL A 326 16.76 4.77 3.34
N ALA A 327 17.09 5.97 3.80
CA ALA A 327 18.46 6.32 4.20
C ALA A 327 18.96 5.42 5.35
N LYS A 328 18.15 5.20 6.38
CA LYS A 328 18.46 4.28 7.50
C LYS A 328 18.61 2.84 7.01
N GLN A 329 17.72 2.36 6.15
CA GLN A 329 17.80 1.01 5.57
C GLN A 329 19.01 0.83 4.68
N MET A 330 19.37 1.83 3.87
CA MET A 330 20.59 1.80 3.07
C MET A 330 21.86 1.70 3.93
N GLN A 331 21.90 2.42 5.05
CA GLN A 331 23.02 2.33 5.99
C GLN A 331 23.09 0.94 6.66
N ALA A 332 21.95 0.42 7.12
CA ALA A 332 21.87 -0.90 7.72
C ALA A 332 22.25 -2.00 6.70
N PHE A 333 21.78 -1.91 5.48
CA PHE A 333 22.12 -2.84 4.41
C PHE A 333 23.60 -2.80 4.02
N LYS A 334 24.19 -1.61 3.88
CA LYS A 334 25.63 -1.47 3.62
C LYS A 334 26.47 -2.04 4.77
N LYS A 335 26.03 -1.86 6.01
CA LYS A 335 26.67 -2.46 7.19
C LYS A 335 26.61 -3.97 7.11
N LEU A 336 25.42 -4.54 6.84
CA LEU A 336 25.21 -5.98 6.70
C LEU A 336 26.03 -6.58 5.56
N GLN A 337 26.13 -5.91 4.42
CA GLN A 337 26.99 -6.35 3.31
C GLN A 337 28.46 -6.38 3.69
N LYS A 338 28.94 -5.37 4.43
CA LYS A 338 30.32 -5.34 4.92
C LYS A 338 30.58 -6.49 5.92
N GLU A 339 29.65 -6.76 6.80
CA GLU A 339 29.74 -7.85 7.78
C GLU A 339 29.77 -9.22 7.10
N ARG A 340 28.93 -9.45 6.09
CA ARG A 340 28.94 -10.68 5.28
C ARG A 340 30.23 -10.85 4.48
N ALA A 341 30.72 -9.78 3.86
CA ALA A 341 31.99 -9.81 3.14
C ALA A 341 33.17 -10.09 4.09
N ALA A 342 33.15 -9.52 5.29
CA ALA A 342 34.18 -9.77 6.31
C ALA A 342 34.11 -11.21 6.89
N ALA A 343 32.91 -11.81 6.94
CA ALA A 343 32.70 -13.19 7.36
C ALA A 343 33.05 -14.23 6.28
N GLY A 344 33.47 -13.80 5.08
CA GLY A 344 33.83 -14.71 3.97
C GLY A 344 32.60 -15.36 3.29
N GLU A 345 31.39 -14.93 3.60
CA GLU A 345 30.17 -15.31 2.91
C GLU A 345 30.13 -14.56 1.57
N GLY A 346 30.69 -15.19 0.53
CA GLY A 346 30.57 -14.70 -0.83
C GLY A 346 29.09 -14.54 -1.20
N ALA A 347 28.80 -13.59 -2.10
CA ALA A 347 27.47 -13.26 -2.58
C ALA A 347 26.66 -14.54 -2.89
N ALA A 348 25.96 -15.05 -1.91
CA ALA A 348 24.95 -16.07 -2.11
C ALA A 348 23.78 -15.37 -2.80
N THR A 349 23.75 -15.50 -4.13
CA THR A 349 22.52 -15.42 -4.90
C THR A 349 21.44 -16.17 -4.14
N GLY A 350 20.34 -15.49 -3.80
CA GLY A 350 19.26 -16.06 -2.99
C GLY A 350 18.72 -17.37 -3.55
N ALA A 351 19.31 -18.46 -3.09
CA ALA A 351 18.74 -19.77 -3.21
C ALA A 351 17.69 -19.90 -2.11
N SER A 352 16.44 -19.93 -2.50
CA SER A 352 15.32 -20.32 -1.66
C SER A 352 15.60 -21.71 -1.09
N GLU A 353 15.85 -21.81 0.21
CA GLU A 353 15.60 -23.08 0.88
C GLU A 353 14.09 -23.34 0.82
N SER A 354 13.72 -24.22 -0.10
CA SER A 354 12.42 -24.89 -0.11
C SER A 354 12.34 -25.71 1.18
N VAL A 355 11.59 -25.22 2.15
CA VAL A 355 11.12 -26.04 3.26
C VAL A 355 10.17 -27.07 2.68
N VAL A 356 10.69 -28.27 2.42
CA VAL A 356 9.90 -29.46 2.15
C VAL A 356 9.10 -29.75 3.43
N VAL A 357 7.82 -29.45 3.39
CA VAL A 357 6.89 -29.95 4.42
C VAL A 357 6.66 -31.41 4.13
N GLU A 358 7.37 -32.30 4.85
CA GLU A 358 7.00 -33.70 4.91
C GLU A 358 5.58 -33.81 5.52
N SER A 359 4.63 -34.15 4.67
CA SER A 359 3.32 -34.60 5.09
C SER A 359 3.46 -35.96 5.74
N LYS A 360 3.48 -36.03 7.06
CA LYS A 360 3.21 -37.27 7.76
C LYS A 360 1.74 -37.65 7.56
N SER A 361 1.49 -38.57 6.65
CA SER A 361 0.26 -39.34 6.62
C SER A 361 0.17 -40.14 7.93
N GLN A 362 -0.74 -39.77 8.80
CA GLN A 362 -1.24 -40.71 9.81
C GLN A 362 -2.44 -41.42 9.18
N GLY A 363 -2.23 -42.70 8.89
CA GLY A 363 -3.33 -43.64 8.69
C GLY A 363 -3.95 -43.99 10.05
N ASP A 364 -5.19 -44.04 10.05
CA ASP A 364 -6.26 -44.92 10.58
C ASP A 364 -7.53 -44.09 10.81
#